data_91ee1e9080e1eb425840adb15fba6023
#
_entry.id   91ee1e9080e1eb425840adb15fba6023
#
_cell.length_a   1.000
_cell.length_b   1.000
_cell.length_c   1.000
_cell.angle_alpha   90.00
_cell.angle_beta   90.00
_cell.angle_gamma   90.00
#
_symmetry.space_group_name_H-M   'P 1'
#
loop_
_entity.id
_entity.type
_entity.pdbx_description
1 polymer ?
#
loop_
_entity_poly.entity_id
_entity_poly.type
_entity_poly.pdbx_seq_one_letter_code
_entity_poly.pdbx_strand_id
1 'polypeptide(L)'
;VISADLIIGADGSLSAVREQMVKKHQHEYAYNEIEHDYKELLIPAGENGTHLLDKNALHIWPRGNFMLIALANLDGSFTCTLFAPKKGRNSFEGLNSKQEVENYFTTIFPDFTTIVPNLYEQWNDNPTSALGIVKTYPWHVKDTSILIGDAAHATVPFYGQGMNAGFED
;
A
#
# COMPACT_ATOMS: atom_id res chain seq x y z
N VAL A 1 -9.80 -27.73 15.17
CA VAL A 1 -8.41 -28.03 14.81
C VAL A 1 -8.43 -28.68 13.44
N ILE A 2 -7.62 -28.17 12.51
CA ILE A 2 -7.42 -28.76 11.19
C ILE A 2 -6.02 -29.40 11.20
N SER A 3 -5.90 -30.61 10.66
CA SER A 3 -4.62 -31.28 10.46
C SER A 3 -4.27 -31.22 8.97
N ALA A 4 -3.04 -30.92 8.64
CA ALA A 4 -2.52 -30.86 7.28
C ALA A 4 -1.06 -31.36 7.25
N ASP A 5 -0.63 -31.89 6.11
CA ASP A 5 0.75 -32.34 5.90
C ASP A 5 1.69 -31.15 5.64
N LEU A 6 1.19 -30.09 5.00
CA LEU A 6 1.91 -28.87 4.69
C LEU A 6 1.05 -27.64 4.99
N ILE A 7 1.66 -26.63 5.57
CA ILE A 7 1.06 -25.30 5.80
C ILE A 7 1.80 -24.28 4.92
N ILE A 8 1.07 -23.57 4.08
CA ILE A 8 1.61 -22.46 3.29
C ILE A 8 1.13 -21.14 3.93
N GLY A 9 2.05 -20.34 4.44
CA GLY A 9 1.80 -19.02 5.00
C GLY A 9 1.84 -17.96 3.90
N ALA A 10 0.67 -17.58 3.38
CA ALA A 10 0.46 -16.52 2.40
C ALA A 10 -0.45 -15.44 2.98
N ASP A 11 -0.30 -15.14 4.27
CA ASP A 11 -1.18 -14.32 5.09
C ASP A 11 -0.68 -12.87 5.27
N GLY A 12 0.19 -12.42 4.34
CA GLY A 12 0.59 -11.01 4.21
C GLY A 12 1.68 -10.56 5.18
N SER A 13 1.99 -9.27 5.15
CA SER A 13 3.10 -8.67 5.92
C SER A 13 2.99 -8.82 7.45
N LEU A 14 1.79 -9.00 7.98
CA LEU A 14 1.54 -9.27 9.41
C LEU A 14 1.30 -10.76 9.70
N SER A 15 1.91 -11.64 8.95
CA SER A 15 1.73 -13.09 8.97
C SER A 15 1.74 -13.71 10.39
N ALA A 16 0.64 -14.36 10.74
CA ALA A 16 0.53 -15.15 11.96
C ALA A 16 1.31 -16.47 11.86
N VAL A 17 1.42 -17.03 10.66
CA VAL A 17 2.23 -18.25 10.41
C VAL A 17 3.70 -17.94 10.67
N ARG A 18 4.24 -16.84 10.10
CA ARG A 18 5.61 -16.37 10.39
C ARG A 18 5.84 -16.15 11.87
N GLU A 19 4.92 -15.50 12.55
CA GLU A 19 5.04 -15.26 14.00
C GLU A 19 5.22 -16.55 14.78
N GLN A 20 4.48 -17.62 14.44
CA GLN A 20 4.63 -18.92 15.07
C GLN A 20 5.95 -19.61 14.71
N MET A 21 6.42 -19.46 13.47
CA MET A 21 7.71 -19.99 13.03
C MET A 21 8.87 -19.34 13.79
N VAL A 22 8.86 -18.00 13.92
CA VAL A 22 9.86 -17.25 14.68
C VAL A 22 9.87 -17.68 16.15
N LYS A 23 8.70 -17.78 16.78
CA LYS A 23 8.59 -18.18 18.21
C LYS A 23 9.07 -19.61 18.49
N LYS A 24 8.81 -20.54 17.57
CA LYS A 24 9.06 -21.98 17.82
C LYS A 24 10.39 -22.48 17.28
N HIS A 25 10.91 -21.86 16.23
CA HIS A 25 12.03 -22.36 15.43
C HIS A 25 13.21 -21.40 15.30
N GLN A 26 13.20 -20.27 16.03
CA GLN A 26 14.28 -19.28 16.04
C GLN A 26 14.65 -18.75 14.64
N HIS A 27 13.64 -18.53 13.80
CA HIS A 27 13.85 -17.89 12.50
C HIS A 27 14.30 -16.44 12.69
N GLU A 28 15.19 -15.99 11.81
CA GLU A 28 15.54 -14.58 11.73
C GLU A 28 14.34 -13.80 11.20
N TYR A 29 14.02 -12.70 11.84
CA TYR A 29 12.92 -11.83 11.47
C TYR A 29 13.26 -10.38 11.77
N ALA A 30 12.99 -9.52 10.79
CA ALA A 30 13.03 -8.07 10.96
C ALA A 30 11.80 -7.43 10.28
N TYR A 31 11.19 -6.49 10.97
CA TYR A 31 10.20 -5.58 10.42
C TYR A 31 10.75 -4.16 10.56
N ASN A 32 10.96 -3.51 9.42
CA ASN A 32 11.47 -2.14 9.37
C ASN A 32 10.37 -1.24 8.81
N GLU A 33 9.68 -0.55 9.69
CA GLU A 33 8.71 0.47 9.31
C GLU A 33 9.46 1.69 8.78
N ILE A 34 9.02 2.24 7.64
CA ILE A 34 9.59 3.46 7.09
C ILE A 34 8.89 4.72 7.60
N GLU A 35 9.50 5.89 7.39
CA GLU A 35 8.95 7.18 7.86
C GLU A 35 7.81 7.71 7.00
N HIS A 36 7.27 6.89 6.10
CA HIS A 36 6.13 7.20 5.24
C HIS A 36 4.99 6.26 5.53
N ASP A 37 3.78 6.82 5.39
CA ASP A 37 2.53 6.07 5.31
C ASP A 37 1.94 6.20 3.92
N TYR A 38 0.86 5.48 3.67
CA TYR A 38 0.09 5.64 2.45
C TYR A 38 -1.41 5.72 2.73
N LYS A 39 -2.11 6.35 1.81
CA LYS A 39 -3.57 6.43 1.80
C LYS A 39 -4.08 6.23 0.39
N GLU A 40 -5.08 5.38 0.25
CA GLU A 40 -5.75 5.15 -1.02
C GLU A 40 -6.88 6.16 -1.24
N LEU A 41 -6.99 6.61 -2.48
CA LEU A 41 -8.02 7.49 -2.98
C LEU A 41 -8.52 6.96 -4.33
N LEU A 42 -9.62 7.46 -4.83
CA LEU A 42 -10.21 7.05 -6.09
C LEU A 42 -10.52 8.26 -6.97
N ILE A 43 -10.04 8.26 -8.20
CA ILE A 43 -10.60 9.10 -9.25
C ILE A 43 -11.81 8.33 -9.81
N PRO A 44 -13.02 8.86 -9.72
CA PRO A 44 -14.21 8.17 -10.23
C PRO A 44 -14.15 8.06 -11.76
N ALA A 45 -14.88 7.09 -12.31
CA ALA A 45 -15.10 7.03 -13.74
C ALA A 45 -15.86 8.29 -14.22
N GLY A 46 -15.54 8.75 -15.39
CA GLY A 46 -16.31 9.78 -16.08
C GLY A 46 -17.65 9.26 -16.60
N GLU A 47 -18.35 10.09 -17.34
CA GLU A 47 -19.63 9.72 -17.94
C GLU A 47 -19.51 8.45 -18.81
N ASN A 48 -20.49 7.56 -18.66
CA ASN A 48 -20.55 6.26 -19.35
C ASN A 48 -19.33 5.33 -19.09
N GLY A 49 -18.68 5.43 -17.92
CA GLY A 49 -17.54 4.61 -17.56
C GLY A 49 -16.24 4.98 -18.30
N THR A 50 -16.12 6.22 -18.76
CA THR A 50 -14.90 6.69 -19.44
C THR A 50 -13.79 7.00 -18.44
N HIS A 51 -12.54 6.77 -18.84
CA HIS A 51 -11.39 7.16 -18.04
C HIS A 51 -11.14 8.67 -18.15
N LEU A 52 -10.94 9.34 -17.00
CA LEU A 52 -10.64 10.78 -16.96
C LEU A 52 -9.17 11.12 -17.25
N LEU A 53 -8.29 10.11 -17.18
CA LEU A 53 -6.88 10.19 -17.53
C LEU A 53 -6.54 9.11 -18.56
N ASP A 54 -5.31 9.10 -19.10
CA ASP A 54 -4.88 8.03 -20.02
C ASP A 54 -4.85 6.67 -19.30
N LYS A 55 -5.70 5.76 -19.73
CA LYS A 55 -5.82 4.40 -19.15
C LYS A 55 -4.61 3.49 -19.39
N ASN A 56 -3.74 3.84 -20.34
CA ASN A 56 -2.57 3.04 -20.66
C ASN A 56 -1.29 3.56 -20.01
N ALA A 57 -1.40 4.53 -19.09
CA ALA A 57 -0.29 5.14 -18.38
C ALA A 57 -0.38 4.96 -16.86
N LEU A 58 0.76 4.84 -16.22
CA LEU A 58 0.91 5.08 -14.79
C LEU A 58 1.06 6.59 -14.58
N HIS A 59 0.11 7.21 -13.89
CA HIS A 59 0.18 8.63 -13.56
C HIS A 59 0.94 8.83 -12.27
N ILE A 60 1.90 9.74 -12.26
CA ILE A 60 2.73 10.04 -11.08
C ILE A 60 2.83 11.54 -10.89
N TRP A 61 2.49 12.04 -9.71
CA TRP A 61 2.71 13.40 -9.26
C TRP A 61 3.84 13.41 -8.21
N PRO A 62 5.12 13.50 -8.62
CA PRO A 62 6.23 13.53 -7.68
C PRO A 62 6.34 14.89 -6.98
N ARG A 63 6.66 14.88 -5.68
CA ARG A 63 6.79 16.09 -4.84
C ARG A 63 8.00 15.99 -3.89
N GLY A 64 9.18 15.79 -4.46
CA GLY A 64 10.41 15.62 -3.68
C GLY A 64 10.48 14.24 -3.02
N ASN A 65 10.21 14.16 -1.73
CA ASN A 65 10.25 12.92 -0.97
C ASN A 65 8.89 12.23 -0.80
N PHE A 66 7.84 12.71 -1.46
CA PHE A 66 6.53 12.10 -1.46
C PHE A 66 5.89 12.15 -2.84
N MET A 67 4.84 11.38 -3.07
CA MET A 67 4.19 11.31 -4.37
C MET A 67 2.76 10.81 -4.26
N LEU A 68 1.95 11.20 -5.25
CA LEU A 68 0.67 10.59 -5.56
C LEU A 68 0.82 9.80 -6.87
N ILE A 69 0.27 8.61 -6.92
CA ILE A 69 0.19 7.80 -8.15
C ILE A 69 -1.26 7.46 -8.47
N ALA A 70 -1.56 7.16 -9.73
CA ALA A 70 -2.86 6.64 -10.15
C ALA A 70 -2.72 5.57 -11.22
N LEU A 71 -3.47 4.48 -11.05
CA LEU A 71 -3.54 3.31 -11.94
C LEU A 71 -4.98 3.09 -12.39
N ALA A 72 -5.18 2.88 -13.69
CA ALA A 72 -6.49 2.66 -14.28
C ALA A 72 -7.11 1.34 -13.84
N ASN A 73 -8.40 1.38 -13.52
CA ASN A 73 -9.27 0.23 -13.29
C ASN A 73 -10.09 -0.09 -14.55
N LEU A 74 -10.62 -1.30 -14.62
CA LEU A 74 -11.42 -1.74 -15.78
C LEU A 74 -12.76 -1.01 -15.92
N ASP A 75 -13.28 -0.45 -14.84
CA ASP A 75 -14.57 0.25 -14.78
C ASP A 75 -14.49 1.74 -15.18
N GLY A 76 -13.30 2.22 -15.58
CA GLY A 76 -13.08 3.61 -15.93
C GLY A 76 -12.58 4.50 -14.80
N SER A 77 -12.53 4.01 -13.57
CA SER A 77 -11.95 4.69 -12.42
C SER A 77 -10.43 4.54 -12.36
N PHE A 78 -9.78 5.23 -11.41
CA PHE A 78 -8.36 5.03 -11.09
C PHE A 78 -8.19 4.84 -9.59
N THR A 79 -7.48 3.77 -9.20
CA THR A 79 -6.96 3.65 -7.84
C THR A 79 -5.76 4.56 -7.69
N CYS A 80 -5.83 5.44 -6.71
CA CYS A 80 -4.80 6.42 -6.41
C CYS A 80 -4.17 6.12 -5.06
N THR A 81 -2.85 6.29 -4.95
CA THR A 81 -2.15 6.11 -3.69
C THR A 81 -1.28 7.32 -3.40
N LEU A 82 -1.57 8.01 -2.31
CA LEU A 82 -0.69 9.04 -1.76
C LEU A 82 0.30 8.37 -0.81
N PHE A 83 1.59 8.50 -1.10
CA PHE A 83 2.70 8.17 -0.22
C PHE A 83 3.25 9.48 0.34
N ALA A 84 3.20 9.67 1.66
CA ALA A 84 3.69 10.89 2.28
C ALA A 84 4.35 10.62 3.64
N PRO A 85 5.23 11.51 4.13
CA PRO A 85 5.80 11.39 5.46
C PRO A 85 4.74 11.32 6.55
N LYS A 86 5.02 10.58 7.61
CA LYS A 86 4.17 10.53 8.81
C LYS A 86 4.11 11.86 9.52
N LYS A 87 5.26 12.55 9.61
CA LYS A 87 5.46 13.77 10.39
C LYS A 87 6.20 14.84 9.61
N GLY A 88 6.01 16.09 10.04
CA GLY A 88 6.69 17.25 9.50
C GLY A 88 5.92 17.94 8.37
N ARG A 89 6.65 18.65 7.51
CA ARG A 89 6.02 19.41 6.41
C ARG A 89 5.42 18.47 5.36
N ASN A 90 4.21 18.77 4.90
CA ASN A 90 3.48 17.98 3.88
C ASN A 90 3.30 16.51 4.29
N SER A 91 2.98 16.28 5.56
CA SER A 91 2.82 14.95 6.15
C SER A 91 1.38 14.68 6.56
N PHE A 92 1.08 13.41 6.85
CA PHE A 92 -0.22 13.02 7.37
C PHE A 92 -0.58 13.68 8.72
N GLU A 93 0.43 13.99 9.57
CA GLU A 93 0.24 14.62 10.89
C GLU A 93 -0.53 15.96 10.84
N GLY A 94 -0.38 16.72 9.74
CA GLY A 94 -1.01 18.02 9.54
C GLY A 94 -2.37 17.98 8.81
N LEU A 95 -2.97 16.80 8.57
CA LEU A 95 -4.15 16.65 7.71
C LEU A 95 -5.34 16.07 8.51
N ASN A 96 -5.75 16.80 9.56
CA ASN A 96 -6.75 16.35 10.53
C ASN A 96 -8.14 16.97 10.34
N SER A 97 -8.25 18.00 9.53
CA SER A 97 -9.51 18.69 9.26
C SER A 97 -9.79 18.82 7.76
N LYS A 98 -11.05 19.02 7.41
CA LYS A 98 -11.46 19.23 6.03
C LYS A 98 -10.66 20.35 5.36
N GLN A 99 -10.52 21.47 6.05
CA GLN A 99 -9.81 22.64 5.52
C GLN A 99 -8.33 22.36 5.27
N GLU A 100 -7.66 21.60 6.15
CA GLU A 100 -6.25 21.24 5.98
C GLU A 100 -6.07 20.29 4.78
N VAL A 101 -6.93 19.28 4.63
CA VAL A 101 -6.92 18.37 3.49
C VAL A 101 -7.17 19.09 2.19
N GLU A 102 -8.21 19.93 2.11
CA GLU A 102 -8.53 20.70 0.91
C GLU A 102 -7.39 21.65 0.54
N ASN A 103 -6.83 22.38 1.50
CA ASN A 103 -5.69 23.27 1.26
C ASN A 103 -4.45 22.51 0.78
N TYR A 104 -4.17 21.35 1.39
CA TYR A 104 -3.04 20.51 0.99
C TYR A 104 -3.17 20.10 -0.47
N PHE A 105 -4.28 19.47 -0.83
CA PHE A 105 -4.46 18.97 -2.20
C PHE A 105 -4.57 20.11 -3.23
N THR A 106 -5.27 21.20 -2.93
CA THR A 106 -5.38 22.36 -3.82
C THR A 106 -4.01 23.02 -4.07
N THR A 107 -3.14 23.03 -3.05
CA THR A 107 -1.81 23.64 -3.17
C THR A 107 -0.80 22.71 -3.85
N ILE A 108 -0.83 21.43 -3.49
CA ILE A 108 0.21 20.45 -3.87
C ILE A 108 -0.17 19.68 -5.15
N PHE A 109 -1.46 19.36 -5.32
CA PHE A 109 -2.00 18.56 -6.42
C PHE A 109 -3.24 19.24 -7.05
N PRO A 110 -3.14 20.48 -7.54
CA PRO A 110 -4.31 21.26 -8.00
C PRO A 110 -5.06 20.60 -9.15
N ASP A 111 -4.37 19.92 -10.05
CA ASP A 111 -4.96 19.18 -11.17
C ASP A 111 -5.73 17.92 -10.69
N PHE A 112 -5.24 17.23 -9.68
CA PHE A 112 -5.92 16.09 -9.08
C PHE A 112 -7.25 16.48 -8.43
N THR A 113 -7.31 17.63 -7.75
CA THR A 113 -8.55 18.09 -7.09
C THR A 113 -9.70 18.35 -8.05
N THR A 114 -9.41 18.66 -9.29
CA THR A 114 -10.46 18.94 -10.30
C THR A 114 -11.21 17.69 -10.76
N ILE A 115 -10.63 16.51 -10.56
CA ILE A 115 -11.16 15.22 -11.00
C ILE A 115 -11.59 14.29 -9.85
N VAL A 116 -11.48 14.77 -8.59
CA VAL A 116 -11.91 14.01 -7.39
C VAL A 116 -12.87 14.87 -6.55
N PRO A 117 -14.16 14.91 -6.92
CA PRO A 117 -15.13 15.83 -6.30
C PRO A 117 -15.44 15.52 -4.83
N ASN A 118 -15.27 14.27 -4.40
CA ASN A 118 -15.53 13.78 -3.04
C ASN A 118 -14.25 13.45 -2.28
N LEU A 119 -13.19 14.23 -2.50
CA LEU A 119 -11.86 13.98 -1.94
C LEU A 119 -11.85 13.89 -0.42
N TYR A 120 -12.56 14.79 0.28
CA TYR A 120 -12.56 14.81 1.74
C TYR A 120 -13.32 13.62 2.33
N GLU A 121 -14.43 13.23 1.75
CA GLU A 121 -15.20 12.04 2.15
C GLU A 121 -14.32 10.79 2.05
N GLN A 122 -13.63 10.61 0.93
CA GLN A 122 -12.68 9.51 0.76
C GLN A 122 -11.51 9.59 1.76
N TRP A 123 -11.00 10.81 2.02
CA TRP A 123 -9.94 11.01 3.00
C TRP A 123 -10.34 10.56 4.38
N ASN A 124 -11.58 10.84 4.79
CA ASN A 124 -12.11 10.48 6.10
C ASN A 124 -12.42 8.97 6.21
N ASP A 125 -12.96 8.39 5.14
CA ASP A 125 -13.46 7.01 5.15
C ASP A 125 -12.34 5.97 4.97
N ASN A 126 -11.31 6.29 4.19
CA ASN A 126 -10.21 5.37 3.93
C ASN A 126 -9.16 5.45 5.05
N PRO A 127 -8.61 4.30 5.51
CA PRO A 127 -7.55 4.28 6.51
C PRO A 127 -6.23 4.83 5.96
N THR A 128 -5.42 5.42 6.83
CA THR A 128 -3.99 5.61 6.57
C THR A 128 -3.25 4.39 7.06
N SER A 129 -2.38 3.82 6.25
CA SER A 129 -1.68 2.57 6.55
C SER A 129 -0.17 2.76 6.54
N ALA A 130 0.50 2.08 7.46
CA ALA A 130 1.96 2.12 7.56
C ALA A 130 2.63 1.32 6.43
N LEU A 131 3.81 1.76 6.05
CA LEU A 131 4.68 1.05 5.13
C LEU A 131 5.82 0.39 5.89
N GLY A 132 6.04 -0.90 5.63
CA GLY A 132 7.11 -1.66 6.27
C GLY A 132 7.73 -2.70 5.36
N ILE A 133 8.99 -3.00 5.65
CA ILE A 133 9.77 -4.03 4.97
C ILE A 133 9.88 -5.22 5.90
N VAL A 134 9.46 -6.39 5.44
CA VAL A 134 9.61 -7.66 6.14
C VAL A 134 10.81 -8.41 5.57
N LYS A 135 11.64 -8.95 6.45
CA LYS A 135 12.72 -9.88 6.11
C LYS A 135 12.64 -11.08 7.04
N THR A 136 12.56 -12.26 6.48
CA THR A 136 12.50 -13.52 7.23
C THR A 136 13.46 -14.52 6.62
N TYR A 137 14.14 -15.31 7.45
CA TYR A 137 14.98 -16.43 7.00
C TYR A 137 15.14 -17.48 8.10
N PRO A 138 15.11 -18.79 7.77
CA PRO A 138 14.63 -19.36 6.50
C PRO A 138 13.11 -19.18 6.31
N TRP A 139 12.60 -19.38 5.10
CA TRP A 139 11.16 -19.28 4.83
C TRP A 139 10.39 -20.56 5.13
N HIS A 140 11.05 -21.61 5.54
CA HIS A 140 10.43 -22.92 5.77
C HIS A 140 10.85 -23.54 7.10
N VAL A 141 10.00 -24.43 7.60
CA VAL A 141 10.32 -25.34 8.71
C VAL A 141 10.28 -26.75 8.17
N LYS A 142 11.45 -27.33 7.90
CA LYS A 142 11.58 -28.66 7.27
C LYS A 142 10.70 -28.75 6.03
N ASP A 143 9.86 -29.77 5.97
CA ASP A 143 8.88 -30.08 4.93
C ASP A 143 7.42 -29.86 5.36
N THR A 144 7.21 -29.18 6.50
CA THR A 144 5.89 -29.04 7.12
C THR A 144 5.27 -27.65 6.97
N SER A 145 6.07 -26.61 6.77
CA SER A 145 5.55 -25.26 6.55
C SER A 145 6.49 -24.40 5.73
N ILE A 146 5.91 -23.48 4.93
CA ILE A 146 6.63 -22.50 4.11
C ILE A 146 5.89 -21.16 4.11
N LEU A 147 6.64 -20.07 4.02
CA LEU A 147 6.14 -18.71 3.81
C LEU A 147 6.36 -18.31 2.35
N ILE A 148 5.39 -17.58 1.78
CA ILE A 148 5.49 -17.00 0.44
C ILE A 148 4.96 -15.57 0.42
N GLY A 149 5.39 -14.78 -0.57
CA GLY A 149 4.97 -13.40 -0.76
C GLY A 149 5.27 -12.51 0.45
N ASP A 150 4.38 -11.58 0.74
CA ASP A 150 4.56 -10.62 1.85
C ASP A 150 4.72 -11.28 3.24
N ALA A 151 4.25 -12.51 3.40
CA ALA A 151 4.48 -13.26 4.63
C ALA A 151 5.98 -13.58 4.84
N ALA A 152 6.73 -13.76 3.77
CA ALA A 152 8.18 -14.03 3.79
C ALA A 152 9.01 -12.72 3.68
N HIS A 153 8.65 -11.82 2.75
CA HIS A 153 9.49 -10.69 2.35
C HIS A 153 8.68 -9.49 1.82
N ALA A 154 7.82 -8.89 2.64
CA ALA A 154 7.09 -7.70 2.23
C ALA A 154 8.04 -6.55 1.85
N THR A 155 7.76 -5.89 0.74
CA THR A 155 8.50 -4.74 0.24
C THR A 155 7.62 -3.50 0.16
N VAL A 156 8.23 -2.32 0.08
CA VAL A 156 7.49 -1.08 -0.15
C VAL A 156 6.88 -1.06 -1.57
N PRO A 157 5.64 -0.56 -1.74
CA PRO A 157 4.89 -0.70 -2.99
C PRO A 157 5.23 0.34 -4.06
N PHE A 158 6.32 1.11 -3.93
CA PHE A 158 6.65 2.22 -4.82
C PHE A 158 6.82 1.82 -6.29
N TYR A 159 7.22 0.58 -6.56
CA TYR A 159 7.40 0.03 -7.91
C TYR A 159 6.35 -1.03 -8.27
N GLY A 160 5.41 -1.35 -7.36
CA GLY A 160 4.37 -2.34 -7.61
C GLY A 160 4.89 -3.77 -7.86
N GLN A 161 6.05 -4.15 -7.29
CA GLN A 161 6.70 -5.44 -7.57
C GLN A 161 6.40 -6.54 -6.54
N GLY A 162 5.60 -6.25 -5.50
CA GLY A 162 5.31 -7.24 -4.45
C GLY A 162 4.67 -8.52 -4.97
N MET A 163 3.68 -8.39 -5.86
CA MET A 163 3.00 -9.54 -6.48
C MET A 163 3.96 -10.35 -7.38
N ASN A 164 4.77 -9.67 -8.19
CA ASN A 164 5.75 -10.35 -9.05
C ASN A 164 6.76 -11.13 -8.22
N ALA A 165 7.30 -10.54 -7.15
CA ALA A 165 8.20 -11.21 -6.23
C ALA A 165 7.54 -12.44 -5.59
N GLY A 166 6.28 -12.33 -5.14
CA GLY A 166 5.55 -13.45 -4.54
C GLY A 166 5.18 -14.57 -5.51
N PHE A 167 5.17 -14.31 -6.83
CA PHE A 167 4.99 -15.36 -7.84
C PHE A 167 6.30 -16.06 -8.22
N GLU A 168 7.44 -15.49 -7.86
CA GLU A 168 8.76 -16.10 -8.07
C GLU A 168 9.17 -17.05 -6.93
N ASP A 169 8.44 -17.05 -5.79
CA ASP A 169 8.67 -17.95 -4.63
C ASP A 169 8.30 -19.40 -4.96
#